data_753e8a2a7cd34edaf8400e6b8c8b3fad
#
_entry.id   753e8a2a7cd34edaf8400e6b8c8b3fad
#
_cell.length_a   1.000
_cell.length_b   1.000
_cell.length_c   1.000
_cell.angle_alpha   90.00
_cell.angle_beta   90.00
_cell.angle_gamma   90.00
#
_symmetry.space_group_name_H-M   'P 1'
#
loop_
_entity.id
_entity.type
_entity.pdbx_description
1 polymer ?
#
loop_
_entity_poly.entity_id
_entity_poly.type
_entity_poly.pdbx_seq_one_letter_code
_entity_poly.pdbx_strand_id
1 'polypeptide(L)'
;SAASDVYKRQVTDHIRSVTFMIGDGVMPSNEGRGYVLRRLLRRAARHGRILGITEPFLYKIVDTVIKENPAYPELEEKREIITKVVKMEEENFSKTLSLGFELLNKVIDDSDFQTISGDDAFKLNDTFGLPLDLIKEIAKERNFKVDEEGFRQLLAEQKKRAKEARSKADSEAWLSDNADLSDVAKTEFLGYTQLSNDAKVLAIIKNGERVKFAGADDKVVIVLDKTSFYAESGGQTGDIGIIKTANGEIEVEDTVKNNNGIFMHYCVVKSGVISEGDTVTAEVDKETRKSTMRNHTAAHILQASLRKLLGNHVEQAGQLVSADRMRFDFTHFSALTDEELYQIENMVNDVIFDAIDVDCREMPIEEAKKLGAMALFGEKYGDVVRVVSIGDYSREFCGGTHVDNTSKIGMFKIISESSVAAGVRRIEAVTGRGVLNALNHVSDMVKQGAAILKVNNINDFVDVCEHIANDIKEKEHSINKLNNSIAAFKLDSLFANSELKKDVRIISAAFTSTNSEMLKNMCDRVLSSADKCVAVLFGIDGEKATIAVACGKEAVKTVSYTHLRAHETRHDL
;
A
#
# COMPACT_ATOMS: atom_id res chain seq x y z
N SER A 1 44.26 7.87 0.31
CA SER A 1 44.33 8.93 -0.71
C SER A 1 43.46 10.11 -0.32
N ALA A 2 43.76 11.32 -0.76
CA ALA A 2 42.96 12.52 -0.43
C ALA A 2 41.46 12.38 -0.77
N ALA A 3 41.13 11.67 -1.84
CA ALA A 3 39.74 11.35 -2.19
C ALA A 3 39.01 10.46 -1.15
N SER A 4 39.73 9.47 -0.60
CA SER A 4 39.18 8.60 0.46
C SER A 4 38.83 9.41 1.72
N ASP A 5 39.63 10.42 2.06
CA ASP A 5 39.38 11.26 3.25
C ASP A 5 38.20 12.21 3.06
N VAL A 6 37.96 12.67 1.82
CA VAL A 6 36.75 13.46 1.47
C VAL A 6 35.48 12.61 1.67
N TYR A 7 35.46 11.37 1.18
CA TYR A 7 34.31 10.49 1.33
C TYR A 7 34.05 10.12 2.80
N LYS A 8 35.07 9.86 3.60
CA LYS A 8 34.92 9.62 5.06
C LYS A 8 34.30 10.81 5.76
N ARG A 9 34.77 12.03 5.46
CA ARG A 9 34.19 13.26 6.03
C ARG A 9 32.73 13.43 5.65
N GLN A 10 32.39 13.19 4.38
CA GLN A 10 31.01 13.26 3.91
C GLN A 10 30.09 12.25 4.59
N VAL A 11 30.55 11.00 4.76
CA VAL A 11 29.79 9.97 5.50
C VAL A 11 29.52 10.44 6.92
N THR A 12 30.56 10.94 7.61
CA THR A 12 30.46 11.39 9.01
C THR A 12 29.51 12.60 9.15
N ASP A 13 29.62 13.58 8.26
CA ASP A 13 28.80 14.79 8.29
C ASP A 13 27.32 14.47 7.98
N HIS A 14 27.10 13.61 6.99
CA HIS A 14 25.75 13.24 6.60
C HIS A 14 25.06 12.40 7.67
N ILE A 15 25.72 11.40 8.26
CA ILE A 15 25.11 10.58 9.30
C ILE A 15 24.85 11.38 10.57
N ARG A 16 25.72 12.35 10.91
CA ARG A 16 25.46 13.29 11.99
C ARG A 16 24.19 14.07 11.73
N SER A 17 24.08 14.72 10.56
CA SER A 17 22.88 15.47 10.18
C SER A 17 21.60 14.61 10.20
N VAL A 18 21.67 13.38 9.67
CA VAL A 18 20.57 12.43 9.67
C VAL A 18 20.15 12.05 11.09
N THR A 19 21.12 11.80 11.99
CA THR A 19 20.86 11.45 13.39
C THR A 19 20.08 12.57 14.09
N PHE A 20 20.50 13.82 13.93
CA PHE A 20 19.81 14.98 14.50
C PHE A 20 18.42 15.19 13.89
N MET A 21 18.29 15.09 12.56
CA MET A 21 17.00 15.23 11.88
C MET A 21 15.98 14.20 12.38
N ILE A 22 16.38 12.94 12.55
CA ILE A 22 15.48 11.91 13.09
C ILE A 22 15.19 12.19 14.57
N GLY A 23 16.18 12.63 15.33
CA GLY A 23 16.02 13.09 16.71
C GLY A 23 14.98 14.19 16.86
N ASP A 24 14.93 15.11 15.89
CA ASP A 24 13.94 16.19 15.81
C ASP A 24 12.59 15.73 15.20
N GLY A 25 12.39 14.43 14.98
CA GLY A 25 11.13 13.86 14.48
C GLY A 25 10.98 13.86 12.95
N VAL A 26 12.02 14.21 12.19
CA VAL A 26 11.96 14.13 10.72
C VAL A 26 12.12 12.67 10.29
N MET A 27 11.11 12.12 9.61
CA MET A 27 11.16 10.76 9.06
C MET A 27 11.47 10.76 7.56
N PRO A 28 12.11 9.70 7.03
CA PRO A 28 12.36 9.56 5.59
C PRO A 28 11.07 9.60 4.79
N SER A 29 10.99 10.48 3.78
CA SER A 29 9.82 10.58 2.90
C SER A 29 10.23 10.96 1.48
N ASN A 30 9.28 10.99 0.55
CA ASN A 30 9.52 11.38 -0.85
C ASN A 30 9.45 12.90 -1.08
N GLU A 31 8.99 13.67 -0.10
CA GLU A 31 8.78 15.11 -0.21
C GLU A 31 9.26 15.85 1.05
N GLY A 32 9.44 17.15 0.93
CA GLY A 32 9.74 18.03 2.06
C GLY A 32 11.06 17.72 2.78
N ARG A 33 11.06 17.86 4.11
CA ARG A 33 12.23 17.64 4.97
C ARG A 33 12.70 16.18 4.96
N GLY A 34 11.78 15.22 4.92
CA GLY A 34 12.11 13.80 4.88
C GLY A 34 12.81 13.37 3.58
N TYR A 35 12.53 14.03 2.46
CA TYR A 35 13.29 13.84 1.21
C TYR A 35 14.76 14.25 1.38
N VAL A 36 15.01 15.39 2.05
CA VAL A 36 16.39 15.84 2.32
C VAL A 36 17.14 14.81 3.18
N LEU A 37 16.50 14.30 4.22
CA LEU A 37 17.03 13.25 5.08
C LEU A 37 17.40 12.00 4.26
N ARG A 38 16.48 11.49 3.46
CA ARG A 38 16.72 10.32 2.58
C ARG A 38 17.89 10.56 1.63
N ARG A 39 17.97 11.74 1.04
CA ARG A 39 19.05 12.10 0.13
C ARG A 39 20.40 12.08 0.82
N LEU A 40 20.52 12.64 2.03
CA LEU A 40 21.76 12.64 2.81
C LEU A 40 22.18 11.20 3.17
N LEU A 41 21.25 10.38 3.64
CA LEU A 41 21.50 8.99 4.03
C LEU A 41 21.95 8.15 2.84
N ARG A 42 21.24 8.26 1.70
CA ARG A 42 21.60 7.53 0.47
C ARG A 42 22.95 7.93 -0.10
N ARG A 43 23.30 9.21 0.00
CA ARG A 43 24.61 9.71 -0.40
C ARG A 43 25.71 9.15 0.52
N ALA A 44 25.48 9.11 1.83
CA ALA A 44 26.40 8.49 2.77
C ALA A 44 26.60 6.99 2.51
N ALA A 45 25.53 6.24 2.26
CA ALA A 45 25.59 4.82 1.93
C ALA A 45 26.37 4.55 0.63
N ARG A 46 26.17 5.39 -0.40
CA ARG A 46 26.96 5.32 -1.64
C ARG A 46 28.45 5.55 -1.39
N HIS A 47 28.80 6.57 -0.62
CA HIS A 47 30.22 6.83 -0.30
C HIS A 47 30.83 5.69 0.50
N GLY A 48 30.08 5.05 1.37
CA GLY A 48 30.50 3.82 2.05
C GLY A 48 30.84 2.70 1.06
N ARG A 49 30.01 2.50 0.03
CA ARG A 49 30.29 1.51 -1.02
C ARG A 49 31.55 1.85 -1.83
N ILE A 50 31.78 3.12 -2.16
CA ILE A 50 33.04 3.56 -2.82
C ILE A 50 34.25 3.29 -1.94
N LEU A 51 34.09 3.36 -0.62
CA LEU A 51 35.14 3.02 0.36
C LEU A 51 35.30 1.49 0.56
N GLY A 52 34.52 0.65 -0.14
CA GLY A 52 34.61 -0.81 -0.08
C GLY A 52 33.70 -1.47 0.99
N ILE A 53 32.80 -0.72 1.61
CA ILE A 53 31.85 -1.27 2.61
C ILE A 53 30.61 -1.79 1.86
N THR A 54 30.42 -3.10 1.86
CA THR A 54 29.31 -3.77 1.14
C THR A 54 28.08 -3.98 2.00
N GLU A 55 28.24 -4.10 3.32
CA GLU A 55 27.18 -4.31 4.30
C GLU A 55 26.62 -2.97 4.81
N PRO A 56 25.35 -2.91 5.28
CA PRO A 56 24.82 -1.75 5.98
C PRO A 56 25.67 -1.42 7.22
N PHE A 57 26.08 -0.18 7.35
CA PHE A 57 27.02 0.25 8.40
C PHE A 57 26.68 1.59 9.06
N LEU A 58 25.89 2.44 8.39
CA LEU A 58 25.60 3.80 8.86
C LEU A 58 24.90 3.78 10.23
N TYR A 59 24.01 2.81 10.46
CA TYR A 59 23.33 2.66 11.74
C TYR A 59 24.30 2.42 12.91
N LYS A 60 25.48 1.81 12.66
CA LYS A 60 26.52 1.60 13.69
C LYS A 60 27.22 2.90 14.09
N ILE A 61 27.23 3.89 13.19
CA ILE A 61 27.85 5.21 13.45
C ILE A 61 26.91 6.09 14.29
N VAL A 62 25.60 5.84 14.29
CA VAL A 62 24.61 6.59 15.08
C VAL A 62 25.02 6.63 16.56
N ASP A 63 25.44 5.50 17.12
CA ASP A 63 25.92 5.43 18.52
C ASP A 63 27.09 6.36 18.81
N THR A 64 28.02 6.49 17.84
CA THR A 64 29.16 7.41 17.98
C THR A 64 28.67 8.86 17.94
N VAL A 65 27.74 9.19 17.03
CA VAL A 65 27.17 10.54 16.94
C VAL A 65 26.50 10.93 18.26
N ILE A 66 25.72 10.03 18.86
CA ILE A 66 25.02 10.28 20.12
C ILE A 66 26.03 10.51 21.24
N LYS A 67 27.03 9.65 21.39
CA LYS A 67 28.08 9.75 22.40
C LYS A 67 28.88 11.06 22.33
N GLU A 68 29.19 11.51 21.12
CA GLU A 68 29.94 12.75 20.87
C GLU A 68 29.10 14.03 21.05
N ASN A 69 27.78 13.89 21.29
CA ASN A 69 26.88 15.03 21.47
C ASN A 69 26.07 14.94 22.77
N PRO A 70 26.72 14.84 23.95
CA PRO A 70 26.03 14.65 25.23
C PRO A 70 25.16 15.85 25.69
N ALA A 71 25.30 17.00 25.04
CA ALA A 71 24.46 18.17 25.25
C ALA A 71 23.01 18.02 24.74
N TYR A 72 22.72 16.91 24.02
CA TYR A 72 21.42 16.62 23.42
C TYR A 72 20.87 15.29 23.96
N PRO A 73 20.35 15.25 25.20
CA PRO A 73 19.88 14.03 25.84
C PRO A 73 18.72 13.35 25.09
N GLU A 74 17.93 14.10 24.33
CA GLU A 74 16.85 13.60 23.47
C GLU A 74 17.33 12.63 22.39
N LEU A 75 18.59 12.70 21.98
CA LEU A 75 19.17 11.73 21.03
C LEU A 75 19.37 10.36 21.69
N GLU A 76 19.75 10.37 22.98
CA GLU A 76 19.90 9.13 23.77
C GLU A 76 18.54 8.47 23.99
N GLU A 77 17.52 9.26 24.37
CA GLU A 77 16.15 8.77 24.57
C GLU A 77 15.57 8.13 23.30
N LYS A 78 15.94 8.65 22.12
CA LYS A 78 15.47 8.19 20.81
C LYS A 78 16.46 7.27 20.08
N ARG A 79 17.54 6.85 20.73
CA ARG A 79 18.63 6.03 20.15
C ARG A 79 18.10 4.84 19.33
N GLU A 80 17.19 4.08 19.91
CA GLU A 80 16.66 2.86 19.30
C GLU A 80 15.91 3.16 17.99
N ILE A 81 15.04 4.18 18.01
CA ILE A 81 14.27 4.62 16.85
C ILE A 81 15.21 5.14 15.74
N ILE A 82 16.17 6.00 16.10
CA ILE A 82 17.13 6.58 15.16
C ILE A 82 17.92 5.46 14.48
N THR A 83 18.46 4.53 15.26
CA THR A 83 19.24 3.39 14.74
C THR A 83 18.41 2.52 13.80
N LYS A 84 17.17 2.21 14.18
CA LYS A 84 16.25 1.38 13.39
C LYS A 84 15.88 2.05 12.06
N VAL A 85 15.56 3.35 12.08
CA VAL A 85 15.21 4.12 10.87
C VAL A 85 16.40 4.18 9.91
N VAL A 86 17.60 4.51 10.41
CA VAL A 86 18.81 4.55 9.57
C VAL A 86 19.10 3.19 8.95
N LYS A 87 19.07 2.12 9.76
CA LYS A 87 19.32 0.76 9.30
C LYS A 87 18.37 0.35 8.18
N MET A 88 17.08 0.55 8.37
CA MET A 88 16.07 0.16 7.40
C MET A 88 16.17 0.94 6.08
N GLU A 89 16.35 2.27 6.14
CA GLU A 89 16.49 3.05 4.91
C GLU A 89 17.78 2.69 4.17
N GLU A 90 18.87 2.38 4.88
CA GLU A 90 20.12 1.90 4.30
C GLU A 90 19.96 0.51 3.66
N GLU A 91 19.28 -0.44 4.33
CA GLU A 91 19.00 -1.78 3.80
C GLU A 91 18.10 -1.72 2.55
N ASN A 92 17.03 -0.93 2.60
CA ASN A 92 16.12 -0.74 1.48
C ASN A 92 16.83 -0.09 0.29
N PHE A 93 17.67 0.91 0.55
CA PHE A 93 18.45 1.56 -0.49
C PHE A 93 19.50 0.60 -1.07
N SER A 94 20.14 -0.22 -0.26
CA SER A 94 21.13 -1.19 -0.72
C SER A 94 20.55 -2.23 -1.67
N LYS A 95 19.29 -2.67 -1.46
CA LYS A 95 18.57 -3.58 -2.37
C LYS A 95 18.28 -2.93 -3.72
N THR A 96 17.78 -1.69 -3.70
CA THR A 96 17.43 -0.96 -4.93
C THR A 96 18.67 -0.39 -5.65
N LEU A 97 19.73 -0.07 -4.91
CA LEU A 97 20.94 0.50 -5.42
C LEU A 97 21.63 -0.42 -6.43
N SER A 98 21.78 -1.70 -6.12
CA SER A 98 22.47 -2.66 -6.99
C SER A 98 21.79 -2.75 -8.36
N LEU A 99 20.48 -2.90 -8.39
CA LEU A 99 19.69 -2.94 -9.64
C LEU A 99 19.68 -1.59 -10.38
N GLY A 100 19.51 -0.50 -9.64
CA GLY A 100 19.51 0.84 -10.22
C GLY A 100 20.87 1.25 -10.82
N PHE A 101 21.98 0.86 -10.18
CA PHE A 101 23.34 1.08 -10.71
C PHE A 101 23.64 0.22 -11.92
N GLU A 102 23.23 -1.06 -11.93
CA GLU A 102 23.39 -1.93 -13.09
C GLU A 102 22.65 -1.35 -14.30
N LEU A 103 21.41 -0.90 -14.09
CA LEU A 103 20.62 -0.28 -15.15
C LEU A 103 21.19 1.06 -15.59
N LEU A 104 21.63 1.92 -14.66
CA LEU A 104 22.26 3.21 -14.99
C LEU A 104 23.56 2.99 -15.78
N ASN A 105 24.41 2.03 -15.37
CA ASN A 105 25.61 1.69 -16.13
C ASN A 105 25.24 1.17 -17.53
N LYS A 106 24.22 0.34 -17.65
CA LYS A 106 23.75 -0.14 -18.95
C LYS A 106 23.24 1.01 -19.83
N VAL A 107 22.47 1.95 -19.28
CA VAL A 107 22.01 3.14 -20.01
C VAL A 107 23.19 4.00 -20.48
N ILE A 108 24.24 4.13 -19.64
CA ILE A 108 25.47 4.87 -20.00
C ILE A 108 26.26 4.12 -21.08
N ASP A 109 26.40 2.80 -20.93
CA ASP A 109 27.21 1.97 -21.85
C ASP A 109 26.48 1.78 -23.22
N ASP A 110 25.15 1.74 -23.24
CA ASP A 110 24.32 1.59 -24.46
C ASP A 110 24.03 2.94 -25.15
N SER A 111 24.42 4.07 -24.57
CA SER A 111 24.10 5.40 -25.10
C SER A 111 25.15 5.88 -26.13
N ASP A 112 24.72 6.12 -27.35
CA ASP A 112 25.53 6.75 -28.39
C ASP A 112 25.77 8.26 -28.16
N PHE A 113 25.00 8.86 -27.23
CA PHE A 113 25.08 10.27 -26.87
C PHE A 113 25.55 10.40 -25.42
N GLN A 114 26.45 11.35 -25.13
CA GLN A 114 26.91 11.62 -23.75
C GLN A 114 25.82 12.31 -22.90
N THR A 115 24.57 11.84 -23.02
CA THR A 115 23.42 12.39 -22.30
C THR A 115 22.43 11.28 -21.96
N ILE A 116 22.08 11.16 -20.67
CA ILE A 116 21.01 10.29 -20.19
C ILE A 116 19.68 10.98 -20.48
N SER A 117 18.73 10.28 -21.12
CA SER A 117 17.43 10.84 -21.48
C SER A 117 16.58 11.15 -20.24
N GLY A 118 15.62 12.06 -20.39
CA GLY A 118 14.63 12.36 -19.34
C GLY A 118 13.80 11.12 -18.95
N ASP A 119 13.46 10.26 -19.91
CA ASP A 119 12.74 9.00 -19.70
C ASP A 119 13.54 8.01 -18.85
N ASP A 120 14.80 7.79 -19.17
CA ASP A 120 15.68 6.88 -18.41
C ASP A 120 15.91 7.42 -16.99
N ALA A 121 16.17 8.71 -16.87
CA ALA A 121 16.33 9.36 -15.56
C ALA A 121 15.04 9.25 -14.72
N PHE A 122 13.88 9.42 -15.34
CA PHE A 122 12.59 9.28 -14.69
C PHE A 122 12.33 7.83 -14.26
N LYS A 123 12.58 6.84 -15.11
CA LYS A 123 12.46 5.42 -14.80
C LYS A 123 13.39 5.00 -13.66
N LEU A 124 14.63 5.47 -13.66
CA LEU A 124 15.60 5.24 -12.58
C LEU A 124 15.12 5.83 -11.24
N ASN A 125 14.47 6.99 -11.29
CA ASN A 125 13.94 7.65 -10.10
C ASN A 125 12.64 7.00 -9.59
N ASP A 126 11.67 6.79 -10.47
CA ASP A 126 10.33 6.32 -10.11
C ASP A 126 10.30 4.84 -9.72
N THR A 127 10.96 3.98 -10.51
CA THR A 127 10.93 2.53 -10.32
C THR A 127 12.02 2.04 -9.36
N PHE A 128 13.22 2.60 -9.45
CA PHE A 128 14.39 2.15 -8.68
C PHE A 128 14.76 3.09 -7.53
N GLY A 129 14.03 4.20 -7.37
CA GLY A 129 14.22 5.13 -6.26
C GLY A 129 15.57 5.84 -6.26
N LEU A 130 16.28 5.93 -7.40
CA LEU A 130 17.51 6.68 -7.52
C LEU A 130 17.20 8.18 -7.62
N PRO A 131 17.58 9.01 -6.63
CA PRO A 131 17.34 10.45 -6.72
C PRO A 131 18.04 11.07 -7.93
N LEU A 132 17.37 12.04 -8.58
CA LEU A 132 17.92 12.73 -9.75
C LEU A 132 19.33 13.29 -9.49
N ASP A 133 19.57 13.87 -8.31
CA ASP A 133 20.88 14.41 -7.92
C ASP A 133 21.97 13.34 -7.89
N LEU A 134 21.61 12.11 -7.49
CA LEU A 134 22.52 10.97 -7.47
C LEU A 134 22.81 10.47 -8.89
N ILE A 135 21.79 10.43 -9.76
CA ILE A 135 21.96 10.11 -11.18
C ILE A 135 22.89 11.12 -11.84
N LYS A 136 22.70 12.42 -11.57
CA LYS A 136 23.58 13.50 -12.07
C LYS A 136 25.01 13.38 -11.61
N GLU A 137 25.22 13.04 -10.34
CA GLU A 137 26.56 12.87 -9.77
C GLU A 137 27.31 11.73 -10.45
N ILE A 138 26.66 10.59 -10.65
CA ILE A 138 27.23 9.41 -11.32
C ILE A 138 27.46 9.69 -12.82
N ALA A 139 26.49 10.31 -13.49
CA ALA A 139 26.60 10.70 -14.88
C ALA A 139 27.83 11.63 -15.09
N LYS A 140 28.02 12.61 -14.20
CA LYS A 140 29.13 13.53 -14.23
C LYS A 140 30.49 12.83 -14.06
N GLU A 141 30.58 11.81 -13.18
CA GLU A 141 31.78 10.99 -13.00
C GLU A 141 32.19 10.24 -14.27
N ARG A 142 31.22 9.93 -15.14
CA ARG A 142 31.41 9.26 -16.43
C ARG A 142 31.40 10.23 -17.62
N ASN A 143 31.45 11.55 -17.39
CA ASN A 143 31.37 12.62 -18.40
C ASN A 143 30.04 12.63 -19.20
N PHE A 144 28.95 12.18 -18.59
CA PHE A 144 27.57 12.25 -19.13
C PHE A 144 26.80 13.44 -18.54
N LYS A 145 25.87 13.96 -19.32
CA LYS A 145 24.84 14.92 -18.86
C LYS A 145 23.51 14.18 -18.62
N VAL A 146 22.60 14.83 -17.93
CA VAL A 146 21.23 14.31 -17.72
C VAL A 146 20.25 15.34 -18.26
N ASP A 147 19.25 14.89 -19.01
CA ASP A 147 18.15 15.73 -19.48
C ASP A 147 17.17 15.99 -18.31
N GLU A 148 17.49 17.06 -17.55
CA GLU A 148 16.68 17.47 -16.40
C GLU A 148 15.32 18.03 -16.81
N GLU A 149 15.21 18.62 -17.99
CA GLU A 149 13.98 19.25 -18.46
C GLU A 149 12.95 18.17 -18.83
N GLY A 150 13.36 17.15 -19.61
CA GLY A 150 12.55 15.98 -19.91
C GLY A 150 12.11 15.24 -18.64
N PHE A 151 13.02 15.06 -17.68
CA PHE A 151 12.67 14.47 -16.39
C PHE A 151 11.57 15.26 -15.65
N ARG A 152 11.71 16.61 -15.58
CA ARG A 152 10.71 17.45 -14.89
C ARG A 152 9.36 17.46 -15.58
N GLN A 153 9.33 17.38 -16.91
CA GLN A 153 8.10 17.26 -17.68
C GLN A 153 7.36 15.97 -17.35
N LEU A 154 8.04 14.84 -17.37
CA LEU A 154 7.47 13.53 -17.02
C LEU A 154 6.96 13.47 -15.58
N LEU A 155 7.71 14.05 -14.64
CA LEU A 155 7.27 14.15 -13.25
C LEU A 155 6.02 15.02 -13.09
N ALA A 156 5.93 16.12 -13.84
CA ALA A 156 4.76 17.01 -13.85
C ALA A 156 3.54 16.31 -14.47
N GLU A 157 3.74 15.55 -15.55
CA GLU A 157 2.68 14.75 -16.18
C GLU A 157 2.17 13.64 -15.25
N GLN A 158 3.05 12.95 -14.53
CA GLN A 158 2.65 11.95 -13.55
C GLN A 158 1.79 12.58 -12.44
N LYS A 159 2.23 13.73 -11.89
CA LYS A 159 1.45 14.48 -10.89
C LYS A 159 0.10 14.94 -11.44
N LYS A 160 0.06 15.39 -12.69
CA LYS A 160 -1.17 15.77 -13.38
C LYS A 160 -2.12 14.59 -13.56
N ARG A 161 -1.63 13.45 -14.05
CA ARG A 161 -2.42 12.19 -14.18
C ARG A 161 -2.96 11.71 -12.82
N ALA A 162 -2.15 11.76 -11.77
CA ALA A 162 -2.57 11.42 -10.41
C ALA A 162 -3.65 12.37 -9.88
N LYS A 163 -3.54 13.68 -10.19
CA LYS A 163 -4.56 14.68 -9.84
C LYS A 163 -5.84 14.49 -10.66
N GLU A 164 -5.73 14.24 -11.97
CA GLU A 164 -6.86 13.98 -12.85
C GLU A 164 -7.58 12.67 -12.53
N ALA A 165 -6.86 11.63 -12.12
CA ALA A 165 -7.46 10.38 -11.64
C ALA A 165 -8.27 10.57 -10.35
N ARG A 166 -7.81 11.47 -9.46
CA ARG A 166 -8.58 11.89 -8.27
C ARG A 166 -9.78 12.75 -8.67
N SER A 167 -9.59 13.74 -9.56
CA SER A 167 -10.67 14.64 -9.99
C SER A 167 -11.72 13.96 -10.87
N LYS A 168 -11.39 12.88 -11.60
CA LYS A 168 -12.38 12.09 -12.35
C LYS A 168 -13.28 11.26 -11.45
N ALA A 169 -12.80 10.83 -10.30
CA ALA A 169 -13.66 10.20 -9.29
C ALA A 169 -14.67 11.19 -8.68
N ASP A 170 -14.27 12.49 -8.61
CA ASP A 170 -15.09 13.56 -8.02
C ASP A 170 -15.88 14.38 -9.06
N SER A 171 -15.56 14.32 -10.37
CA SER A 171 -15.99 15.30 -11.36
C SER A 171 -17.10 14.87 -12.31
N GLU A 172 -17.67 13.69 -12.20
CA GLU A 172 -18.94 13.37 -12.90
C GLU A 172 -20.18 13.90 -12.16
N ALA A 173 -20.00 14.43 -10.97
CA ALA A 173 -21.05 15.01 -10.17
C ALA A 173 -20.91 16.53 -10.15
N TRP A 174 -21.86 17.26 -10.75
CA TRP A 174 -22.26 18.57 -10.26
C TRP A 174 -21.33 19.75 -10.57
N LEU A 175 -21.47 20.35 -11.72
CA LEU A 175 -20.93 21.66 -12.14
C LEU A 175 -21.49 22.80 -11.24
N SER A 176 -21.10 22.88 -9.96
CA SER A 176 -21.59 23.89 -9.03
C SER A 176 -20.59 25.02 -8.73
N ASP A 177 -19.36 24.93 -9.22
CA ASP A 177 -18.30 25.90 -8.83
C ASP A 177 -18.48 27.33 -9.38
N ASN A 178 -19.45 27.58 -10.25
CA ASN A 178 -19.63 28.88 -10.90
C ASN A 178 -20.89 29.63 -10.45
N ALA A 179 -21.74 29.10 -9.58
CA ALA A 179 -22.92 29.83 -9.14
C ALA A 179 -22.54 30.94 -8.16
N ASP A 180 -23.00 32.14 -8.43
CA ASP A 180 -22.82 33.30 -7.52
C ASP A 180 -23.68 33.10 -6.26
N LEU A 181 -23.01 32.85 -5.13
CA LEU A 181 -23.61 32.71 -3.79
C LEU A 181 -23.15 33.86 -2.85
N SER A 182 -22.65 34.96 -3.40
CA SER A 182 -22.13 36.10 -2.60
C SER A 182 -23.20 36.78 -1.74
N ASP A 183 -24.47 36.66 -2.14
CA ASP A 183 -25.64 37.19 -1.41
C ASP A 183 -26.20 36.20 -0.38
N VAL A 184 -25.68 34.97 -0.32
CA VAL A 184 -26.20 33.93 0.56
C VAL A 184 -25.44 33.93 1.89
N ALA A 185 -26.18 33.95 2.99
CA ALA A 185 -25.61 33.92 4.33
C ALA A 185 -24.96 32.55 4.63
N LYS A 186 -23.96 32.58 5.53
CA LYS A 186 -23.33 31.36 6.03
C LYS A 186 -24.38 30.45 6.66
N THR A 187 -24.32 29.16 6.35
CA THR A 187 -25.22 28.14 6.90
C THR A 187 -24.91 27.89 8.39
N GLU A 188 -25.92 27.84 9.22
CA GLU A 188 -25.81 27.42 10.62
C GLU A 188 -25.80 25.90 10.71
N PHE A 189 -24.76 25.31 11.35
CA PHE A 189 -24.64 23.86 11.51
C PHE A 189 -25.21 23.40 12.86
N LEU A 190 -26.22 22.54 12.83
CA LEU A 190 -26.92 21.98 14.00
C LEU A 190 -26.60 20.51 14.25
N GLY A 191 -25.85 19.87 13.34
CA GLY A 191 -25.67 18.42 13.26
C GLY A 191 -24.82 17.78 14.35
N TYR A 192 -24.26 18.53 15.30
CA TYR A 192 -23.65 17.94 16.49
C TYR A 192 -24.68 17.42 17.50
N THR A 193 -25.86 18.01 17.54
CA THR A 193 -26.91 17.69 18.54
C THR A 193 -28.21 17.18 17.92
N GLN A 194 -28.43 17.46 16.64
CA GLN A 194 -29.70 17.15 15.94
C GLN A 194 -29.42 16.39 14.65
N LEU A 195 -30.30 15.43 14.34
CA LEU A 195 -30.28 14.68 13.06
C LEU A 195 -31.39 15.16 12.11
N SER A 196 -32.26 16.03 12.58
CA SER A 196 -33.35 16.61 11.79
C SER A 196 -33.60 18.03 12.24
N ASN A 197 -33.87 18.92 11.29
CA ASN A 197 -34.21 20.29 11.55
C ASN A 197 -35.12 20.87 10.45
N ASP A 198 -35.97 21.82 10.79
CA ASP A 198 -36.63 22.66 9.81
C ASP A 198 -35.66 23.75 9.32
N ALA A 199 -35.69 24.01 8.03
CA ALA A 199 -34.80 24.98 7.38
C ALA A 199 -35.50 25.72 6.25
N LYS A 200 -34.94 26.85 5.84
CA LYS A 200 -35.40 27.61 4.69
C LYS A 200 -34.43 27.43 3.51
N VAL A 201 -34.97 27.18 2.32
CA VAL A 201 -34.19 27.10 1.08
C VAL A 201 -33.73 28.50 0.69
N LEU A 202 -32.40 28.72 0.68
CA LEU A 202 -31.80 30.02 0.31
C LEU A 202 -31.44 30.07 -1.17
N ALA A 203 -31.01 28.96 -1.76
CA ALA A 203 -30.68 28.88 -3.18
C ALA A 203 -30.82 27.44 -3.69
N ILE A 204 -31.12 27.32 -4.98
CA ILE A 204 -31.12 26.06 -5.73
C ILE A 204 -30.22 26.28 -6.95
N ILE A 205 -29.25 25.37 -7.18
CA ILE A 205 -28.33 25.42 -8.29
C ILE A 205 -28.57 24.20 -9.16
N LYS A 206 -28.78 24.41 -10.47
CA LYS A 206 -28.94 23.37 -11.47
C LYS A 206 -28.01 23.68 -12.64
N ASN A 207 -27.18 22.70 -13.01
CA ASN A 207 -26.18 22.86 -14.10
C ASN A 207 -25.27 24.08 -13.94
N GLY A 208 -24.89 24.45 -12.71
CA GLY A 208 -24.03 25.60 -12.41
C GLY A 208 -24.74 26.96 -12.38
N GLU A 209 -26.04 27.03 -12.60
CA GLU A 209 -26.83 28.25 -12.57
C GLU A 209 -27.86 28.23 -11.42
N ARG A 210 -28.09 29.37 -10.78
CA ARG A 210 -29.12 29.53 -9.76
C ARG A 210 -30.49 29.56 -10.40
N VAL A 211 -31.37 28.67 -9.93
CA VAL A 211 -32.75 28.53 -10.42
C VAL A 211 -33.73 28.75 -9.28
N LYS A 212 -34.97 29.17 -9.60
CA LYS A 212 -36.02 29.43 -8.59
C LYS A 212 -36.71 28.17 -8.09
N PHE A 213 -36.74 27.12 -8.87
CA PHE A 213 -37.38 25.85 -8.53
C PHE A 213 -36.73 24.68 -9.27
N ALA A 214 -36.95 23.47 -8.74
CA ALA A 214 -36.56 22.21 -9.36
C ALA A 214 -37.67 21.17 -9.16
N GLY A 215 -37.83 20.27 -10.14
CA GLY A 215 -38.85 19.22 -10.18
C GLY A 215 -38.28 17.83 -10.18
N ALA A 216 -39.15 16.83 -10.24
CA ALA A 216 -38.76 15.41 -10.20
C ALA A 216 -37.68 15.06 -11.21
N ASP A 217 -36.77 14.17 -10.84
CA ASP A 217 -35.58 13.71 -11.53
C ASP A 217 -34.47 14.77 -11.76
N ASP A 218 -34.68 16.00 -11.29
CA ASP A 218 -33.64 17.02 -11.35
C ASP A 218 -32.52 16.74 -10.36
N LYS A 219 -31.30 16.88 -10.84
CA LYS A 219 -30.10 16.91 -10.04
C LYS A 219 -29.78 18.35 -9.71
N VAL A 220 -29.72 18.69 -8.44
CA VAL A 220 -29.56 20.05 -7.95
C VAL A 220 -28.68 20.12 -6.71
N VAL A 221 -28.10 21.31 -6.48
CA VAL A 221 -27.49 21.65 -5.19
C VAL A 221 -28.43 22.55 -4.45
N ILE A 222 -28.78 22.19 -3.22
CA ILE A 222 -29.67 22.97 -2.35
C ILE A 222 -28.84 23.60 -1.24
N VAL A 223 -29.06 24.89 -1.03
CA VAL A 223 -28.47 25.66 0.07
C VAL A 223 -29.55 26.02 1.07
N LEU A 224 -29.30 25.69 2.34
CA LEU A 224 -30.21 25.94 3.45
C LEU A 224 -29.65 27.01 4.40
N ASP A 225 -30.52 27.74 5.11
CA ASP A 225 -30.13 28.69 6.17
C ASP A 225 -29.45 27.98 7.36
N LYS A 226 -29.93 26.79 7.70
CA LYS A 226 -29.38 25.91 8.75
C LYS A 226 -29.54 24.46 8.38
N THR A 227 -28.62 23.60 8.87
CA THR A 227 -28.62 22.20 8.50
C THR A 227 -28.07 21.30 9.60
N SER A 228 -28.63 20.09 9.70
CA SER A 228 -28.07 18.98 10.50
C SER A 228 -27.08 18.13 9.72
N PHE A 229 -26.96 18.31 8.39
CA PHE A 229 -26.04 17.56 7.54
C PHE A 229 -24.59 18.01 7.76
N TYR A 230 -23.70 17.11 8.13
CA TYR A 230 -22.26 17.36 8.22
C TYR A 230 -21.70 17.48 6.80
N ALA A 231 -20.98 18.55 6.53
CA ALA A 231 -20.26 18.70 5.27
C ALA A 231 -18.90 18.05 5.34
N GLU A 232 -18.47 17.39 4.26
CA GLU A 232 -17.15 16.76 4.16
C GLU A 232 -16.04 17.67 4.68
N SER A 233 -15.33 17.22 5.69
CA SER A 233 -14.24 17.97 6.31
C SER A 233 -13.39 17.06 7.20
N GLY A 234 -12.08 17.34 7.32
CA GLY A 234 -11.19 16.62 8.23
C GLY A 234 -11.10 15.11 7.94
N GLY A 235 -11.37 14.70 6.70
CA GLY A 235 -11.36 13.29 6.28
C GLY A 235 -12.65 12.52 6.61
N GLN A 236 -13.66 13.14 7.26
CA GLN A 236 -14.98 12.55 7.39
C GLN A 236 -15.82 12.91 6.16
N THR A 237 -16.49 11.93 5.56
CA THR A 237 -17.41 12.10 4.42
C THR A 237 -18.63 12.95 4.79
N GLY A 238 -19.21 13.62 3.81
CA GLY A 238 -20.46 14.35 3.95
C GLY A 238 -21.61 13.40 4.33
N ASP A 239 -22.62 13.97 4.99
CA ASP A 239 -23.83 13.22 5.30
C ASP A 239 -24.75 13.10 4.10
N ILE A 240 -25.49 12.02 4.11
CA ILE A 240 -26.59 11.73 3.20
C ILE A 240 -27.92 11.72 3.96
N GLY A 241 -29.02 11.81 3.23
CA GLY A 241 -30.34 11.76 3.84
C GLY A 241 -31.43 12.31 2.94
N ILE A 242 -32.44 12.94 3.54
CA ILE A 242 -33.64 13.38 2.82
C ILE A 242 -34.00 14.81 3.23
N ILE A 243 -34.35 15.64 2.25
CA ILE A 243 -35.00 16.93 2.45
C ILE A 243 -36.46 16.78 2.02
N LYS A 244 -37.40 17.06 2.93
CA LYS A 244 -38.84 16.97 2.70
C LYS A 244 -39.46 18.37 2.56
N THR A 245 -40.23 18.54 1.50
CA THR A 245 -41.11 19.72 1.32
C THR A 245 -42.55 19.30 1.63
N ALA A 246 -43.48 20.25 1.60
CA ALA A 246 -44.92 19.95 1.76
C ALA A 246 -45.43 18.95 0.70
N ASN A 247 -44.83 18.91 -0.51
CA ASN A 247 -45.31 18.17 -1.65
C ASN A 247 -44.24 17.35 -2.37
N GLY A 248 -43.06 17.17 -1.76
CA GLY A 248 -41.95 16.50 -2.44
C GLY A 248 -40.91 15.94 -1.49
N GLU A 249 -40.13 15.03 -2.02
CA GLU A 249 -39.01 14.39 -1.34
C GLU A 249 -37.75 14.48 -2.20
N ILE A 250 -36.68 14.91 -1.59
CA ILE A 250 -35.39 15.16 -2.23
C ILE A 250 -34.34 14.32 -1.49
N GLU A 251 -33.66 13.44 -2.22
CA GLU A 251 -32.55 12.66 -1.69
C GLU A 251 -31.28 13.49 -1.70
N VAL A 252 -30.59 13.57 -0.58
CA VAL A 252 -29.25 14.15 -0.43
C VAL A 252 -28.24 13.03 -0.58
N GLU A 253 -27.44 13.08 -1.65
CA GLU A 253 -26.40 12.08 -1.96
C GLU A 253 -25.04 12.44 -1.34
N ASP A 254 -24.78 13.74 -1.11
CA ASP A 254 -23.56 14.24 -0.46
C ASP A 254 -23.75 15.65 0.09
N THR A 255 -22.91 16.05 1.03
CA THR A 255 -22.89 17.40 1.60
C THR A 255 -21.47 17.92 1.69
N VAL A 256 -21.21 19.07 1.07
CA VAL A 256 -19.91 19.74 1.03
C VAL A 256 -20.04 21.18 1.53
N LYS A 257 -18.95 21.78 1.97
CA LYS A 257 -18.91 23.16 2.41
C LYS A 257 -17.91 23.97 1.57
N ASN A 258 -18.36 25.13 1.05
CA ASN A 258 -17.48 26.04 0.34
C ASN A 258 -16.63 26.89 1.32
N ASN A 259 -15.67 27.65 0.77
CA ASN A 259 -14.78 28.51 1.55
C ASN A 259 -15.50 29.61 2.35
N ASN A 260 -16.72 29.99 1.97
CA ASN A 260 -17.54 30.99 2.65
C ASN A 260 -18.37 30.41 3.79
N GLY A 261 -18.27 29.10 4.05
CA GLY A 261 -19.02 28.43 5.09
C GLY A 261 -20.48 28.11 4.74
N ILE A 262 -20.80 28.11 3.44
CA ILE A 262 -22.12 27.72 2.92
C ILE A 262 -22.11 26.21 2.69
N PHE A 263 -23.11 25.51 3.23
CA PHE A 263 -23.28 24.08 3.05
C PHE A 263 -24.10 23.80 1.79
N MET A 264 -23.53 23.02 0.89
CA MET A 264 -24.11 22.62 -0.39
C MET A 264 -24.54 21.17 -0.31
N HIS A 265 -25.86 20.94 -0.37
CA HIS A 265 -26.46 19.60 -0.36
C HIS A 265 -26.64 19.17 -1.81
N TYR A 266 -25.92 18.16 -2.24
CA TYR A 266 -26.02 17.55 -3.56
C TYR A 266 -27.20 16.58 -3.58
N CYS A 267 -28.20 16.89 -4.40
CA CYS A 267 -29.50 16.29 -4.29
C CYS A 267 -30.08 15.78 -5.61
N VAL A 268 -30.92 14.78 -5.51
CA VAL A 268 -31.83 14.34 -6.58
C VAL A 268 -33.28 14.53 -6.12
N VAL A 269 -34.08 15.28 -6.84
CA VAL A 269 -35.50 15.44 -6.54
C VAL A 269 -36.24 14.14 -6.91
N LYS A 270 -36.65 13.37 -5.90
CA LYS A 270 -37.35 12.09 -6.14
C LYS A 270 -38.82 12.27 -6.51
N SER A 271 -39.47 13.28 -5.92
CA SER A 271 -40.88 13.60 -6.20
C SER A 271 -41.18 15.06 -5.89
N GLY A 272 -42.20 15.60 -6.54
CA GLY A 272 -42.72 16.93 -6.29
C GLY A 272 -41.85 18.05 -6.86
N VAL A 273 -41.89 19.21 -6.21
CA VAL A 273 -41.14 20.42 -6.61
C VAL A 273 -40.60 21.07 -5.34
N ILE A 274 -39.40 21.65 -5.44
CA ILE A 274 -38.78 22.48 -4.43
C ILE A 274 -38.52 23.87 -5.01
N SER A 275 -38.77 24.92 -4.23
CA SER A 275 -38.60 26.31 -4.64
C SER A 275 -37.72 27.08 -3.65
N GLU A 276 -37.02 28.09 -4.16
CA GLU A 276 -36.33 29.06 -3.32
C GLU A 276 -37.32 29.75 -2.37
N GLY A 277 -36.98 29.79 -1.08
CA GLY A 277 -37.83 30.34 -0.04
C GLY A 277 -38.73 29.32 0.66
N ASP A 278 -38.82 28.08 0.16
CA ASP A 278 -39.60 27.03 0.81
C ASP A 278 -39.06 26.70 2.20
N THR A 279 -40.00 26.34 3.09
CA THR A 279 -39.67 25.71 4.38
C THR A 279 -39.65 24.20 4.19
N VAL A 280 -38.54 23.58 4.58
CA VAL A 280 -38.30 22.17 4.40
C VAL A 280 -37.86 21.52 5.71
N THR A 281 -38.05 20.24 5.85
CA THR A 281 -37.47 19.44 6.94
C THR A 281 -36.27 18.66 6.37
N ALA A 282 -35.08 18.94 6.90
CA ALA A 282 -33.82 18.28 6.54
C ALA A 282 -33.53 17.13 7.53
N GLU A 283 -33.50 15.90 7.05
CA GLU A 283 -33.33 14.67 7.85
C GLU A 283 -32.09 13.91 7.40
N VAL A 284 -31.09 13.82 8.28
CA VAL A 284 -29.86 13.04 8.05
C VAL A 284 -30.16 11.54 8.17
N ASP A 285 -29.58 10.72 7.29
CA ASP A 285 -29.65 9.27 7.46
C ASP A 285 -28.98 8.84 8.77
N LYS A 286 -29.79 8.38 9.67
CA LYS A 286 -29.40 8.10 11.05
C LYS A 286 -28.40 6.95 11.17
N GLU A 287 -28.55 5.91 10.35
CA GLU A 287 -27.69 4.72 10.47
C GLU A 287 -26.32 4.99 9.81
N THR A 288 -26.29 5.68 8.70
CA THR A 288 -25.05 6.15 8.05
C THR A 288 -24.27 7.07 8.98
N ARG A 289 -24.92 8.10 9.55
CA ARG A 289 -24.29 9.02 10.50
C ARG A 289 -23.73 8.29 11.73
N LYS A 290 -24.50 7.39 12.34
CA LYS A 290 -24.03 6.62 13.48
C LYS A 290 -22.82 5.74 13.15
N SER A 291 -22.83 5.11 11.98
CA SER A 291 -21.71 4.29 11.53
C SER A 291 -20.45 5.14 11.29
N THR A 292 -20.60 6.31 10.67
CA THR A 292 -19.51 7.29 10.50
C THR A 292 -18.97 7.76 11.85
N MET A 293 -19.85 8.10 12.82
CA MET A 293 -19.44 8.50 14.17
C MET A 293 -18.64 7.42 14.90
N ARG A 294 -19.05 6.13 14.76
CA ARG A 294 -18.31 4.99 15.33
C ARG A 294 -16.90 4.90 14.74
N ASN A 295 -16.80 4.94 13.42
CA ASN A 295 -15.52 4.88 12.71
C ASN A 295 -14.64 6.08 13.06
N HIS A 296 -15.20 7.28 13.17
CA HIS A 296 -14.42 8.48 13.50
C HIS A 296 -13.90 8.46 14.94
N THR A 297 -14.72 8.04 15.89
CA THR A 297 -14.26 7.92 17.27
C THR A 297 -13.21 6.82 17.42
N ALA A 298 -13.39 5.69 16.72
CA ALA A 298 -12.37 4.62 16.68
C ALA A 298 -11.05 5.10 16.07
N ALA A 299 -11.07 6.03 15.11
CA ALA A 299 -9.83 6.60 14.53
C ALA A 299 -8.98 7.31 15.58
N HIS A 300 -9.58 8.08 16.48
CA HIS A 300 -8.87 8.73 17.58
C HIS A 300 -8.28 7.72 18.57
N ILE A 301 -9.03 6.68 18.91
CA ILE A 301 -8.53 5.61 19.79
C ILE A 301 -7.37 4.87 19.10
N LEU A 302 -7.49 4.58 17.81
CA LEU A 302 -6.45 3.95 17.01
C LEU A 302 -5.17 4.79 16.98
N GLN A 303 -5.27 6.10 16.74
CA GLN A 303 -4.12 7.00 16.76
C GLN A 303 -3.40 6.97 18.11
N ALA A 304 -4.15 7.06 19.21
CA ALA A 304 -3.58 7.00 20.55
C ALA A 304 -2.92 5.64 20.83
N SER A 305 -3.53 4.52 20.41
CA SER A 305 -3.01 3.16 20.55
C SER A 305 -1.72 2.98 19.75
N LEU A 306 -1.69 3.44 18.50
CA LEU A 306 -0.49 3.41 17.65
C LEU A 306 0.67 4.18 18.29
N ARG A 307 0.42 5.38 18.79
CA ARG A 307 1.45 6.19 19.48
C ARG A 307 1.94 5.51 20.75
N LYS A 308 1.05 4.90 21.52
CA LYS A 308 1.40 4.22 22.76
C LYS A 308 2.26 2.98 22.53
N LEU A 309 1.99 2.22 21.45
CA LEU A 309 2.74 1.00 21.14
C LEU A 309 4.01 1.27 20.33
N LEU A 310 3.91 2.09 19.30
CA LEU A 310 4.99 2.28 18.32
C LEU A 310 5.87 3.50 18.65
N GLY A 311 5.36 4.44 19.44
CA GLY A 311 6.09 5.64 19.87
C GLY A 311 5.55 6.96 19.31
N ASN A 312 6.07 8.07 19.85
CA ASN A 312 5.59 9.42 19.57
C ASN A 312 5.87 9.94 18.16
N HIS A 313 6.66 9.22 17.35
CA HIS A 313 6.89 9.55 15.94
C HIS A 313 5.68 9.24 15.05
N VAL A 314 4.70 8.49 15.56
CA VAL A 314 3.45 8.23 14.85
C VAL A 314 2.61 9.49 14.84
N GLU A 315 2.42 10.05 13.64
CA GLU A 315 1.59 11.21 13.37
C GLU A 315 0.60 10.87 12.24
N GLN A 316 -0.59 11.45 12.30
CA GLN A 316 -1.56 11.30 11.23
C GLN A 316 -1.04 11.97 9.95
N ALA A 317 -0.93 11.21 8.87
CA ALA A 317 -0.58 11.69 7.53
C ALA A 317 -1.82 11.92 6.65
N GLY A 318 -2.94 11.27 6.98
CA GLY A 318 -4.23 11.41 6.32
C GLY A 318 -5.27 10.50 6.92
N GLN A 319 -6.54 10.75 6.63
CA GLN A 319 -7.63 9.85 7.00
C GLN A 319 -8.79 9.94 6.01
N LEU A 320 -9.59 8.89 5.98
CA LEU A 320 -10.92 8.87 5.38
C LEU A 320 -11.85 8.10 6.31
N VAL A 321 -12.93 8.73 6.72
CA VAL A 321 -13.92 8.14 7.61
C VAL A 321 -15.27 8.18 6.91
N SER A 322 -15.79 7.01 6.59
CA SER A 322 -17.13 6.80 6.01
C SER A 322 -17.97 5.88 6.90
N ALA A 323 -19.21 5.67 6.52
CA ALA A 323 -20.09 4.73 7.24
C ALA A 323 -19.59 3.27 7.15
N ASP A 324 -18.99 2.90 6.02
CA ASP A 324 -18.59 1.51 5.75
C ASP A 324 -17.27 1.14 6.42
N ARG A 325 -16.31 2.08 6.45
CA ARG A 325 -14.95 1.85 6.96
C ARG A 325 -14.26 3.14 7.34
N MET A 326 -13.20 3.00 8.09
CA MET A 326 -12.20 4.04 8.28
C MET A 326 -10.88 3.66 7.64
N ARG A 327 -10.16 4.66 7.14
CA ARG A 327 -8.80 4.57 6.64
C ARG A 327 -7.96 5.58 7.40
N PHE A 328 -6.86 5.11 7.96
CA PHE A 328 -5.94 5.94 8.73
C PHE A 328 -4.52 5.79 8.21
N ASP A 329 -3.98 6.87 7.68
CA ASP A 329 -2.62 6.95 7.17
C ASP A 329 -1.74 7.61 8.24
N PHE A 330 -0.63 6.98 8.58
CA PHE A 330 0.24 7.44 9.67
C PHE A 330 1.70 7.28 9.33
N THR A 331 2.54 8.11 9.96
CA THR A 331 3.99 8.05 9.79
C THR A 331 4.55 6.86 10.55
N HIS A 332 5.12 5.91 9.83
CA HIS A 332 5.89 4.80 10.38
C HIS A 332 6.81 4.20 9.32
N PHE A 333 7.98 3.74 9.74
CA PHE A 333 9.06 3.37 8.85
C PHE A 333 9.02 1.91 8.37
N SER A 334 8.30 1.01 9.05
CA SER A 334 8.19 -0.43 8.73
C SER A 334 6.75 -0.90 8.61
N ALA A 335 6.54 -2.04 7.95
CA ALA A 335 5.29 -2.78 8.08
C ALA A 335 5.11 -3.21 9.54
N LEU A 336 3.87 -3.18 10.03
CA LEU A 336 3.55 -3.72 11.33
C LEU A 336 3.57 -5.24 11.27
N THR A 337 4.03 -5.86 12.33
CA THR A 337 3.95 -7.31 12.49
C THR A 337 2.52 -7.72 12.86
N ASP A 338 2.17 -8.98 12.62
CA ASP A 338 0.86 -9.52 13.02
C ASP A 338 0.61 -9.37 14.52
N GLU A 339 1.67 -9.49 15.33
CA GLU A 339 1.59 -9.30 16.78
C GLU A 339 1.31 -7.84 17.16
N GLU A 340 1.98 -6.87 16.50
CA GLU A 340 1.71 -5.45 16.71
C GLU A 340 0.28 -5.08 16.29
N LEU A 341 -0.19 -5.61 15.16
CA LEU A 341 -1.58 -5.40 14.71
C LEU A 341 -2.59 -5.96 15.70
N TYR A 342 -2.34 -7.17 16.22
CA TYR A 342 -3.18 -7.79 17.22
C TYR A 342 -3.21 -7.00 18.54
N GLN A 343 -2.05 -6.51 19.01
CA GLN A 343 -1.96 -5.69 20.20
C GLN A 343 -2.71 -4.35 20.03
N ILE A 344 -2.55 -3.68 18.89
CA ILE A 344 -3.26 -2.42 18.59
C ILE A 344 -4.77 -2.66 18.58
N GLU A 345 -5.22 -3.72 17.91
CA GLU A 345 -6.64 -4.07 17.84
C GLU A 345 -7.23 -4.33 19.22
N ASN A 346 -6.50 -5.05 20.09
CA ASN A 346 -6.92 -5.29 21.48
C ASN A 346 -6.97 -3.99 22.27
N MET A 347 -5.93 -3.15 22.18
CA MET A 347 -5.90 -1.86 22.88
C MET A 347 -7.09 -0.96 22.50
N VAL A 348 -7.48 -0.94 21.22
CA VAL A 348 -8.66 -0.19 20.78
C VAL A 348 -9.93 -0.78 21.37
N ASN A 349 -10.08 -2.11 21.33
CA ASN A 349 -11.27 -2.79 21.86
C ASN A 349 -11.37 -2.68 23.39
N ASP A 350 -10.26 -2.69 24.12
CA ASP A 350 -10.24 -2.48 25.58
C ASP A 350 -10.85 -1.11 25.92
N VAL A 351 -10.45 -0.04 25.23
CA VAL A 351 -11.03 1.31 25.40
C VAL A 351 -12.52 1.33 25.06
N ILE A 352 -12.95 0.54 24.07
CA ILE A 352 -14.37 0.40 23.73
C ILE A 352 -15.15 -0.29 24.86
N PHE A 353 -14.59 -1.36 25.42
CA PHE A 353 -15.20 -2.14 26.50
C PHE A 353 -15.21 -1.38 27.84
N ASP A 354 -14.26 -0.49 28.06
CA ASP A 354 -14.21 0.39 29.24
C ASP A 354 -15.33 1.43 29.26
N ALA A 355 -16.09 1.58 28.17
CA ALA A 355 -17.27 2.44 28.07
C ALA A 355 -17.00 3.90 28.51
N ILE A 356 -15.90 4.47 28.04
CA ILE A 356 -15.44 5.81 28.39
C ILE A 356 -16.34 6.87 27.72
N ASP A 357 -16.73 7.90 28.47
CA ASP A 357 -17.47 9.03 27.90
C ASP A 357 -16.58 9.85 26.96
N VAL A 358 -17.18 10.24 25.83
CA VAL A 358 -16.55 11.06 24.81
C VAL A 358 -17.05 12.49 24.95
N ASP A 359 -16.18 13.37 25.39
CA ASP A 359 -16.48 14.78 25.61
C ASP A 359 -16.01 15.64 24.44
N CYS A 360 -16.92 16.45 23.91
CA CYS A 360 -16.69 17.31 22.76
C CYS A 360 -16.99 18.77 23.14
N ARG A 361 -15.96 19.62 23.28
CA ARG A 361 -16.12 21.01 23.72
C ARG A 361 -15.39 21.96 22.81
N GLU A 362 -15.99 23.14 22.61
CA GLU A 362 -15.32 24.29 22.00
C GLU A 362 -14.63 25.10 23.10
N MET A 363 -13.38 25.48 22.85
CA MET A 363 -12.60 26.28 23.78
C MET A 363 -11.51 27.09 23.06
N PRO A 364 -10.95 28.13 23.69
CA PRO A 364 -9.81 28.85 23.16
C PRO A 364 -8.62 27.92 22.88
N ILE A 365 -7.92 28.12 21.76
CA ILE A 365 -6.79 27.27 21.34
C ILE A 365 -5.69 27.19 22.40
N GLU A 366 -5.43 28.27 23.12
CA GLU A 366 -4.42 28.30 24.18
C GLU A 366 -4.81 27.46 25.42
N GLU A 367 -6.09 27.35 25.71
CA GLU A 367 -6.60 26.47 26.75
C GLU A 367 -6.50 25.00 26.31
N ALA A 368 -6.89 24.71 25.09
CA ALA A 368 -6.80 23.37 24.50
C ALA A 368 -5.35 22.83 24.48
N LYS A 369 -4.37 23.69 24.16
CA LYS A 369 -2.94 23.34 24.21
C LYS A 369 -2.47 23.03 25.63
N LYS A 370 -2.93 23.80 26.65
CA LYS A 370 -2.61 23.55 28.06
C LYS A 370 -3.15 22.22 28.55
N LEU A 371 -4.27 21.76 28.00
CA LEU A 371 -4.85 20.44 28.28
C LEU A 371 -4.11 19.30 27.56
N GLY A 372 -3.06 19.61 26.78
CA GLY A 372 -2.29 18.62 26.03
C GLY A 372 -3.01 18.07 24.80
N ALA A 373 -4.01 18.79 24.28
CA ALA A 373 -4.73 18.36 23.08
C ALA A 373 -3.82 18.43 21.84
N MET A 374 -3.79 17.34 21.08
CA MET A 374 -3.00 17.23 19.86
C MET A 374 -3.69 17.95 18.69
N ALA A 375 -2.91 18.77 17.99
CA ALA A 375 -3.32 19.40 16.73
C ALA A 375 -2.72 18.63 15.56
N LEU A 376 -3.45 18.53 14.45
CA LEU A 376 -2.90 17.98 13.22
C LEU A 376 -1.83 18.89 12.65
N PHE A 377 -0.73 18.30 12.21
CA PHE A 377 0.41 19.07 11.70
C PHE A 377 0.05 19.74 10.37
N GLY A 378 0.22 21.05 10.29
CA GLY A 378 0.03 21.82 9.05
C GLY A 378 -1.37 22.44 8.85
N GLU A 379 -2.33 22.17 9.71
CA GLU A 379 -3.63 22.85 9.69
C GLU A 379 -3.58 24.21 10.37
N LYS A 380 -4.32 25.17 9.80
CA LYS A 380 -4.50 26.50 10.42
C LYS A 380 -5.79 26.50 11.22
N TYR A 381 -5.65 26.60 12.51
CA TYR A 381 -6.79 26.69 13.42
C TYR A 381 -7.14 28.15 13.74
N GLY A 382 -8.42 28.40 13.98
CA GLY A 382 -8.89 29.70 14.48
C GLY A 382 -8.60 29.87 15.97
N ASP A 383 -9.04 31.02 16.54
CA ASP A 383 -8.88 31.31 17.97
C ASP A 383 -9.65 30.35 18.89
N VAL A 384 -10.74 29.76 18.39
CA VAL A 384 -11.57 28.76 19.06
C VAL A 384 -11.48 27.46 18.29
N VAL A 385 -11.24 26.35 19.02
CA VAL A 385 -11.10 25.00 18.48
C VAL A 385 -12.05 24.05 19.21
N ARG A 386 -12.53 23.04 18.48
CA ARG A 386 -13.30 21.95 19.07
C ARG A 386 -12.33 20.83 19.47
N VAL A 387 -12.37 20.45 20.75
CA VAL A 387 -11.56 19.38 21.35
C VAL A 387 -12.44 18.17 21.61
N VAL A 388 -12.01 17.03 21.15
CA VAL A 388 -12.61 15.72 21.42
C VAL A 388 -11.72 14.99 22.43
N SER A 389 -12.28 14.64 23.58
CA SER A 389 -11.57 13.95 24.68
C SER A 389 -12.25 12.60 24.95
N ILE A 390 -11.46 11.54 24.97
CA ILE A 390 -11.88 10.18 25.34
C ILE A 390 -11.16 9.85 26.66
N GLY A 391 -11.75 10.30 27.76
CA GLY A 391 -11.10 10.28 29.05
C GLY A 391 -9.69 10.89 29.00
N ASP A 392 -8.71 10.17 29.58
CA ASP A 392 -7.28 10.49 29.48
C ASP A 392 -6.56 9.73 28.35
N TYR A 393 -7.30 8.92 27.58
CA TYR A 393 -6.70 8.06 26.55
C TYR A 393 -6.34 8.82 25.27
N SER A 394 -7.24 9.69 24.77
CA SER A 394 -7.02 10.55 23.60
C SER A 394 -7.62 11.92 23.82
N ARG A 395 -6.93 12.96 23.36
CA ARG A 395 -7.41 14.35 23.34
C ARG A 395 -6.89 15.07 22.12
N GLU A 396 -7.80 15.41 21.18
CA GLU A 396 -7.42 15.90 19.85
C GLU A 396 -8.33 17.02 19.37
N PHE A 397 -7.80 17.88 18.51
CA PHE A 397 -8.61 18.90 17.79
C PHE A 397 -9.38 18.18 16.68
N CYS A 398 -10.69 18.19 16.75
CA CYS A 398 -11.52 17.53 15.74
C CYS A 398 -12.90 18.20 15.58
N GLY A 399 -13.21 18.59 14.33
CA GLY A 399 -14.51 19.11 13.95
C GLY A 399 -15.54 18.06 13.53
N GLY A 400 -15.18 16.77 13.53
CA GLY A 400 -16.04 15.70 13.09
C GLY A 400 -17.15 15.31 14.07
N THR A 401 -18.00 14.36 13.67
CA THR A 401 -19.07 13.83 14.52
C THR A 401 -18.60 12.57 15.24
N HIS A 402 -18.95 12.45 16.53
CA HIS A 402 -18.49 11.36 17.41
C HIS A 402 -19.64 10.75 18.20
N VAL A 403 -19.43 9.50 18.64
CA VAL A 403 -20.29 8.90 19.66
C VAL A 403 -20.04 9.58 21.02
N ASP A 404 -21.02 9.58 21.89
CA ASP A 404 -20.92 10.17 23.23
C ASP A 404 -20.31 9.23 24.28
N ASN A 405 -20.16 7.93 23.93
CA ASN A 405 -19.52 6.93 24.78
C ASN A 405 -18.88 5.85 23.89
N THR A 406 -17.69 5.39 24.24
CA THR A 406 -16.91 4.44 23.44
C THR A 406 -17.60 3.09 23.24
N SER A 407 -18.42 2.63 24.19
CA SER A 407 -19.21 1.39 24.03
C SER A 407 -20.15 1.39 22.82
N LYS A 408 -20.59 2.58 22.36
CA LYS A 408 -21.44 2.73 21.17
C LYS A 408 -20.71 2.46 19.86
N ILE A 409 -19.39 2.37 19.86
CA ILE A 409 -18.59 1.92 18.72
C ILE A 409 -18.91 0.45 18.40
N GLY A 410 -19.16 -0.36 19.43
CA GLY A 410 -19.37 -1.79 19.35
C GLY A 410 -18.04 -2.53 19.39
N MET A 411 -17.58 -3.10 18.28
CA MET A 411 -16.27 -3.70 18.15
C MET A 411 -15.47 -2.99 17.05
N PHE A 412 -14.15 -3.11 17.13
CA PHE A 412 -13.20 -2.62 16.14
C PHE A 412 -12.39 -3.79 15.55
N LYS A 413 -12.21 -3.81 14.23
CA LYS A 413 -11.40 -4.82 13.52
C LYS A 413 -10.54 -4.17 12.46
N ILE A 414 -9.24 -4.45 12.48
CA ILE A 414 -8.32 -4.11 11.41
C ILE A 414 -8.56 -5.08 10.25
N ILE A 415 -8.77 -4.55 9.05
CA ILE A 415 -9.00 -5.32 7.82
C ILE A 415 -7.71 -5.47 7.04
N SER A 416 -6.91 -4.40 6.95
CA SER A 416 -5.65 -4.42 6.22
C SER A 416 -4.66 -3.40 6.76
N GLU A 417 -3.38 -3.70 6.57
CA GLU A 417 -2.27 -2.78 6.77
C GLU A 417 -1.40 -2.78 5.51
N SER A 418 -1.02 -1.60 5.01
CA SER A 418 -0.27 -1.47 3.76
C SER A 418 0.61 -0.22 3.73
N SER A 419 1.55 -0.17 2.78
CA SER A 419 2.35 1.02 2.52
C SER A 419 1.65 1.93 1.51
N VAL A 420 1.60 3.23 1.80
CA VAL A 420 1.08 4.26 0.88
C VAL A 420 2.21 5.00 0.20
N ALA A 421 3.22 5.35 0.99
CA ALA A 421 4.42 6.04 0.55
C ALA A 421 5.58 5.65 1.47
N ALA A 422 6.79 6.07 1.10
CA ALA A 422 7.94 5.87 1.98
C ALA A 422 7.72 6.57 3.33
N GLY A 423 7.79 5.81 4.40
CA GLY A 423 7.56 6.30 5.76
C GLY A 423 6.09 6.58 6.11
N VAL A 424 5.13 6.15 5.29
CA VAL A 424 3.70 6.27 5.56
C VAL A 424 3.02 4.91 5.42
N ARG A 425 2.38 4.48 6.49
CA ARG A 425 1.59 3.25 6.57
C ARG A 425 0.10 3.59 6.59
N ARG A 426 -0.72 2.67 6.14
CA ARG A 426 -2.17 2.76 6.09
C ARG A 426 -2.79 1.60 6.84
N ILE A 427 -3.71 1.89 7.75
CA ILE A 427 -4.63 0.90 8.32
C ILE A 427 -6.02 1.18 7.77
N GLU A 428 -6.68 0.12 7.27
CA GLU A 428 -8.11 0.12 7.03
C GLU A 428 -8.80 -0.73 8.09
N ALA A 429 -9.86 -0.18 8.68
CA ALA A 429 -10.58 -0.84 9.77
C ALA A 429 -12.08 -0.57 9.69
N VAL A 430 -12.84 -1.40 10.38
CA VAL A 430 -14.30 -1.33 10.48
C VAL A 430 -14.74 -1.39 11.93
N THR A 431 -15.96 -0.88 12.20
CA THR A 431 -16.56 -0.91 13.54
C THR A 431 -17.98 -1.50 13.51
N GLY A 432 -18.48 -1.89 14.67
CA GLY A 432 -19.86 -2.31 14.87
C GLY A 432 -20.34 -3.37 13.88
N ARG A 433 -21.34 -3.04 13.06
CA ARG A 433 -21.89 -3.98 12.05
C ARG A 433 -20.86 -4.40 11.00
N GLY A 434 -19.89 -3.53 10.66
CA GLY A 434 -18.81 -3.87 9.74
C GLY A 434 -17.98 -5.05 10.25
N VAL A 435 -17.71 -5.09 11.56
CA VAL A 435 -16.99 -6.22 12.19
C VAL A 435 -17.82 -7.50 12.10
N LEU A 436 -19.11 -7.44 12.43
CA LEU A 436 -20.01 -8.59 12.33
C LEU A 436 -20.05 -9.13 10.90
N ASN A 437 -20.15 -8.26 9.90
CA ASN A 437 -20.14 -8.64 8.49
C ASN A 437 -18.83 -9.32 8.10
N ALA A 438 -17.67 -8.77 8.52
CA ALA A 438 -16.36 -9.36 8.26
C ALA A 438 -16.23 -10.76 8.89
N LEU A 439 -16.67 -10.93 10.13
CA LEU A 439 -16.65 -12.23 10.82
C LEU A 439 -17.59 -13.25 10.14
N ASN A 440 -18.79 -12.84 9.76
CA ASN A 440 -19.74 -13.69 9.04
C ASN A 440 -19.14 -14.12 7.68
N HIS A 441 -18.52 -13.21 6.95
CA HIS A 441 -17.88 -13.52 5.67
C HIS A 441 -16.80 -14.61 5.82
N VAL A 442 -15.90 -14.46 6.82
CA VAL A 442 -14.88 -15.47 7.11
C VAL A 442 -15.52 -16.81 7.52
N SER A 443 -16.53 -16.77 8.40
CA SER A 443 -17.28 -17.98 8.81
C SER A 443 -17.90 -18.70 7.61
N ASP A 444 -18.50 -17.96 6.69
CA ASP A 444 -19.14 -18.54 5.51
C ASP A 444 -18.12 -19.09 4.51
N MET A 445 -16.96 -18.44 4.34
CA MET A 445 -15.84 -18.98 3.54
C MET A 445 -15.35 -20.32 4.11
N VAL A 446 -15.17 -20.39 5.44
CA VAL A 446 -14.74 -21.65 6.10
C VAL A 446 -15.79 -22.74 5.92
N LYS A 447 -17.10 -22.44 6.10
CA LYS A 447 -18.19 -23.38 5.87
C LYS A 447 -18.25 -23.89 4.43
N GLN A 448 -18.06 -22.99 3.45
CA GLN A 448 -18.02 -23.35 2.04
C GLN A 448 -16.83 -24.26 1.74
N GLY A 449 -15.64 -23.93 2.25
CA GLY A 449 -14.45 -24.79 2.13
C GLY A 449 -14.66 -26.16 2.74
N ALA A 450 -15.24 -26.22 3.96
CA ALA A 450 -15.56 -27.48 4.63
C ALA A 450 -16.57 -28.32 3.82
N ALA A 451 -17.58 -27.69 3.21
CA ALA A 451 -18.54 -28.39 2.36
C ALA A 451 -17.88 -28.97 1.09
N ILE A 452 -16.99 -28.23 0.43
CA ILE A 452 -16.25 -28.72 -0.74
C ILE A 452 -15.40 -29.94 -0.38
N LEU A 453 -14.74 -29.91 0.78
CA LEU A 453 -13.88 -30.99 1.28
C LEU A 453 -14.68 -32.10 2.00
N LYS A 454 -16.01 -31.95 2.09
CA LYS A 454 -16.92 -32.90 2.79
C LYS A 454 -16.55 -33.11 4.27
N VAL A 455 -16.13 -32.05 4.94
CA VAL A 455 -15.79 -32.05 6.37
C VAL A 455 -17.09 -31.96 7.16
N ASN A 456 -17.37 -32.93 8.02
CA ASN A 456 -18.60 -32.97 8.81
C ASN A 456 -18.55 -32.07 10.06
N ASN A 457 -17.37 -31.95 10.67
CA ASN A 457 -17.15 -31.09 11.83
C ASN A 457 -16.15 -29.98 11.45
N ILE A 458 -16.58 -28.74 11.56
CA ILE A 458 -15.78 -27.57 11.15
C ILE A 458 -14.45 -27.45 11.92
N ASN A 459 -14.39 -27.99 13.14
CA ASN A 459 -13.15 -27.99 13.92
C ASN A 459 -12.03 -28.85 13.29
N ASP A 460 -12.40 -29.85 12.49
CA ASP A 460 -11.47 -30.74 11.81
C ASP A 460 -11.02 -30.18 10.44
N PHE A 461 -11.47 -28.97 10.08
CA PHE A 461 -11.24 -28.41 8.74
C PHE A 461 -9.76 -28.24 8.41
N VAL A 462 -8.96 -27.74 9.35
CA VAL A 462 -7.51 -27.54 9.16
C VAL A 462 -6.80 -28.88 9.02
N ASP A 463 -7.12 -29.84 9.88
CA ASP A 463 -6.52 -31.18 9.87
C ASP A 463 -6.81 -31.91 8.55
N VAL A 464 -8.04 -31.77 8.03
CA VAL A 464 -8.41 -32.34 6.72
C VAL A 464 -7.65 -31.66 5.58
N CYS A 465 -7.47 -30.33 5.63
CA CYS A 465 -6.67 -29.63 4.65
C CYS A 465 -5.20 -30.10 4.65
N GLU A 466 -4.61 -30.28 5.82
CA GLU A 466 -3.24 -30.80 5.96
C GLU A 466 -3.13 -32.24 5.45
N HIS A 467 -4.11 -33.09 5.77
CA HIS A 467 -4.15 -34.45 5.28
C HIS A 467 -4.22 -34.52 3.75
N ILE A 468 -5.09 -33.70 3.13
CA ILE A 468 -5.22 -33.62 1.67
C ILE A 468 -3.92 -33.12 1.03
N ALA A 469 -3.27 -32.12 1.61
CA ALA A 469 -2.01 -31.60 1.12
C ALA A 469 -0.89 -32.66 1.16
N ASN A 470 -0.84 -33.48 2.21
CA ASN A 470 0.10 -34.56 2.33
C ASN A 470 -0.23 -35.70 1.36
N ASP A 471 -1.50 -36.08 1.23
CA ASP A 471 -1.96 -37.10 0.26
C ASP A 471 -1.58 -36.73 -1.19
N ILE A 472 -1.72 -35.43 -1.56
CA ILE A 472 -1.31 -34.96 -2.88
C ILE A 472 0.19 -35.19 -3.09
N LYS A 473 1.04 -34.84 -2.12
CA LYS A 473 2.50 -35.05 -2.20
C LYS A 473 2.86 -36.55 -2.32
N GLU A 474 2.20 -37.41 -1.54
CA GLU A 474 2.41 -38.83 -1.62
C GLU A 474 2.00 -39.45 -2.96
N LYS A 475 0.86 -38.98 -3.50
CA LYS A 475 0.40 -39.41 -4.83
C LYS A 475 1.32 -38.91 -5.94
N GLU A 476 1.81 -37.67 -5.88
CA GLU A 476 2.80 -37.16 -6.81
C GLU A 476 4.09 -37.99 -6.78
N HIS A 477 4.58 -38.31 -5.57
CA HIS A 477 5.75 -39.18 -5.41
C HIS A 477 5.51 -40.59 -5.99
N SER A 478 4.34 -41.17 -5.74
CA SER A 478 3.95 -42.48 -6.25
C SER A 478 3.82 -42.49 -7.78
N ILE A 479 3.21 -41.45 -8.36
CA ILE A 479 3.12 -41.27 -9.82
C ILE A 479 4.52 -41.16 -10.44
N ASN A 480 5.42 -40.39 -9.84
CA ASN A 480 6.79 -40.26 -10.32
C ASN A 480 7.54 -41.59 -10.25
N LYS A 481 7.35 -42.37 -9.16
CA LYS A 481 7.94 -43.72 -9.02
C LYS A 481 7.41 -44.69 -10.06
N LEU A 482 6.10 -44.69 -10.29
CA LEU A 482 5.48 -45.55 -11.32
C LEU A 482 5.94 -45.13 -12.73
N ASN A 483 6.00 -43.87 -13.04
CA ASN A 483 6.50 -43.37 -14.32
C ASN A 483 7.96 -43.76 -14.55
N ASN A 484 8.81 -43.66 -13.54
CA ASN A 484 10.19 -44.12 -13.60
C ASN A 484 10.28 -45.66 -13.83
N SER A 485 9.40 -46.42 -13.20
CA SER A 485 9.35 -47.88 -13.40
C SER A 485 8.89 -48.24 -14.83
N ILE A 486 7.86 -47.57 -15.34
CA ILE A 486 7.38 -47.75 -16.72
C ILE A 486 8.48 -47.40 -17.73
N ALA A 487 9.16 -46.28 -17.49
CA ALA A 487 10.26 -45.82 -18.32
C ALA A 487 11.41 -46.86 -18.34
N ALA A 488 11.72 -47.42 -17.17
CA ALA A 488 12.72 -48.50 -17.06
C ALA A 488 12.35 -49.74 -17.85
N PHE A 489 11.12 -50.26 -17.73
CA PHE A 489 10.64 -51.38 -18.50
C PHE A 489 10.67 -51.16 -20.02
N LYS A 490 10.24 -49.95 -20.45
CA LYS A 490 10.30 -49.55 -21.87
C LYS A 490 11.74 -49.51 -22.38
N LEU A 491 12.68 -48.99 -21.60
CA LEU A 491 14.10 -48.94 -21.96
C LEU A 491 14.69 -50.32 -22.07
N ASP A 492 14.42 -51.24 -21.14
CA ASP A 492 14.92 -52.59 -21.19
C ASP A 492 14.42 -53.34 -22.44
N SER A 493 13.16 -53.12 -22.83
CA SER A 493 12.58 -53.64 -24.09
C SER A 493 13.24 -53.03 -25.34
N LEU A 494 13.45 -51.71 -25.35
CA LEU A 494 14.12 -51.00 -26.44
C LEU A 494 15.57 -51.42 -26.57
N PHE A 495 16.24 -51.69 -25.45
CA PHE A 495 17.59 -52.19 -25.43
C PHE A 495 17.70 -53.57 -26.06
N ALA A 496 16.75 -54.50 -25.75
CA ALA A 496 16.69 -55.82 -26.33
C ALA A 496 16.43 -55.82 -27.85
N ASN A 497 15.64 -54.87 -28.35
CA ASN A 497 15.22 -54.76 -29.77
C ASN A 497 16.02 -53.71 -30.57
N SER A 498 17.13 -53.21 -30.03
CA SER A 498 17.91 -52.14 -30.67
C SER A 498 18.77 -52.63 -31.81
N GLU A 499 18.96 -51.78 -32.82
CA GLU A 499 19.81 -52.09 -33.99
C GLU A 499 21.30 -51.97 -33.66
N LEU A 500 22.09 -52.91 -34.17
CA LEU A 500 23.55 -52.87 -34.15
C LEU A 500 24.05 -52.30 -35.49
N LYS A 501 24.68 -51.12 -35.48
CA LYS A 501 25.36 -50.56 -36.63
C LYS A 501 26.85 -50.35 -36.34
N LYS A 502 27.72 -51.04 -37.09
CA LYS A 502 29.17 -50.96 -36.90
C LYS A 502 29.60 -51.22 -35.44
N ASP A 503 29.05 -52.24 -34.82
CA ASP A 503 29.31 -52.61 -33.42
C ASP A 503 28.83 -51.61 -32.35
N VAL A 504 28.05 -50.60 -32.74
CA VAL A 504 27.43 -49.64 -31.82
C VAL A 504 25.93 -49.88 -31.79
N ARG A 505 25.37 -49.98 -30.59
CA ARG A 505 23.93 -50.13 -30.34
C ARG A 505 23.24 -48.76 -30.37
N ILE A 506 22.22 -48.63 -31.21
CA ILE A 506 21.46 -47.37 -31.34
C ILE A 506 20.07 -47.57 -30.70
N ILE A 507 19.73 -46.72 -29.74
CA ILE A 507 18.44 -46.73 -29.07
C ILE A 507 17.77 -45.39 -29.37
N SER A 508 16.59 -45.41 -29.99
CA SER A 508 15.77 -44.24 -30.25
C SER A 508 14.36 -44.48 -29.77
N ALA A 509 13.81 -43.60 -28.96
CA ALA A 509 12.45 -43.73 -28.45
C ALA A 509 11.85 -42.36 -28.06
N ALA A 510 10.52 -42.26 -28.16
CA ALA A 510 9.74 -41.17 -27.66
C ALA A 510 8.89 -41.59 -26.46
N PHE A 511 8.86 -40.75 -25.44
CA PHE A 511 8.12 -40.96 -24.20
C PHE A 511 7.18 -39.79 -23.97
N THR A 512 5.92 -40.06 -23.66
CA THR A 512 4.93 -39.08 -23.23
C THR A 512 5.00 -38.89 -21.71
N SER A 513 4.61 -37.71 -21.23
CA SER A 513 4.63 -37.34 -19.79
C SER A 513 6.00 -37.52 -19.14
N THR A 514 7.05 -37.11 -19.85
CA THR A 514 8.45 -37.33 -19.45
C THR A 514 9.18 -35.98 -19.47
N ASN A 515 9.59 -35.49 -18.32
CA ASN A 515 10.35 -34.23 -18.18
C ASN A 515 11.86 -34.46 -18.44
N SER A 516 12.63 -33.37 -18.46
CA SER A 516 14.06 -33.38 -18.75
C SER A 516 14.89 -34.17 -17.72
N GLU A 517 14.48 -34.19 -16.45
CA GLU A 517 15.16 -34.93 -15.40
C GLU A 517 14.98 -36.46 -15.56
N MET A 518 13.76 -36.89 -15.89
CA MET A 518 13.48 -38.31 -16.21
C MET A 518 14.27 -38.77 -17.43
N LEU A 519 14.32 -37.98 -18.50
CA LEU A 519 15.13 -38.32 -19.68
C LEU A 519 16.61 -38.45 -19.34
N LYS A 520 17.14 -37.58 -18.49
CA LYS A 520 18.53 -37.67 -18.03
C LYS A 520 18.78 -38.96 -17.27
N ASN A 521 17.92 -39.32 -16.32
CA ASN A 521 18.00 -40.57 -15.57
C ASN A 521 17.91 -41.81 -16.49
N MET A 522 17.07 -41.74 -17.54
CA MET A 522 16.97 -42.79 -18.55
C MET A 522 18.26 -42.91 -19.38
N CYS A 523 18.87 -41.80 -19.78
CA CYS A 523 20.15 -41.77 -20.46
C CYS A 523 21.28 -42.40 -19.59
N ASP A 524 21.33 -42.01 -18.31
CA ASP A 524 22.35 -42.56 -17.37
C ASP A 524 22.18 -44.09 -17.20
N ARG A 525 20.95 -44.58 -17.18
CA ARG A 525 20.67 -46.04 -17.15
C ARG A 525 21.10 -46.76 -18.42
N VAL A 526 20.87 -46.19 -19.60
CA VAL A 526 21.35 -46.76 -20.87
C VAL A 526 22.87 -46.83 -20.88
N LEU A 527 23.55 -45.74 -20.44
CA LEU A 527 25.00 -45.67 -20.38
C LEU A 527 25.60 -46.70 -19.40
N SER A 528 24.90 -46.97 -18.28
CA SER A 528 25.34 -47.99 -17.32
C SER A 528 25.16 -49.43 -17.83
N SER A 529 24.31 -49.65 -18.85
CA SER A 529 23.99 -50.98 -19.39
C SER A 529 24.90 -51.40 -20.55
N ALA A 530 25.54 -50.44 -21.27
CA ALA A 530 26.46 -50.77 -22.37
C ALA A 530 27.39 -49.58 -22.70
N ASP A 531 28.69 -49.87 -22.81
CA ASP A 531 29.74 -48.90 -23.18
C ASP A 531 29.72 -48.54 -24.69
N LYS A 532 29.20 -49.42 -25.55
CA LYS A 532 29.06 -49.24 -26.98
C LYS A 532 27.63 -48.94 -27.38
N CYS A 533 27.04 -47.85 -26.85
CA CYS A 533 25.66 -47.45 -27.18
C CYS A 533 25.53 -45.95 -27.42
N VAL A 534 24.52 -45.59 -28.22
CA VAL A 534 24.03 -44.24 -28.41
C VAL A 534 22.52 -44.23 -28.15
N ALA A 535 22.05 -43.40 -27.25
CA ALA A 535 20.64 -43.20 -26.98
C ALA A 535 20.20 -41.83 -27.42
N VAL A 536 19.09 -41.77 -28.16
CA VAL A 536 18.40 -40.53 -28.53
C VAL A 536 16.97 -40.65 -28.02
N LEU A 537 16.68 -39.99 -26.92
CA LEU A 537 15.41 -40.08 -26.22
C LEU A 537 14.64 -38.76 -26.33
N PHE A 538 13.39 -38.87 -26.70
CA PHE A 538 12.47 -37.72 -26.83
C PHE A 538 11.46 -37.79 -25.68
N GLY A 539 11.30 -36.71 -24.95
CA GLY A 539 10.30 -36.51 -23.91
C GLY A 539 9.27 -35.48 -24.34
N ILE A 540 8.01 -35.78 -24.16
CA ILE A 540 6.90 -34.87 -24.40
C ILE A 540 6.19 -34.68 -23.05
N ASP A 541 6.16 -33.43 -22.57
CA ASP A 541 5.47 -33.04 -21.34
C ASP A 541 4.56 -31.83 -21.64
N GLY A 542 3.27 -32.11 -21.82
CA GLY A 542 2.31 -31.14 -22.33
C GLY A 542 2.69 -30.63 -23.71
N GLU A 543 2.92 -29.33 -23.85
CA GLU A 543 3.34 -28.66 -25.09
C GLU A 543 4.88 -28.60 -25.27
N LYS A 544 5.64 -29.06 -24.28
CA LYS A 544 7.10 -29.03 -24.33
C LYS A 544 7.67 -30.35 -24.81
N ALA A 545 8.55 -30.28 -25.80
CA ALA A 545 9.35 -31.43 -26.27
C ALA A 545 10.81 -31.26 -25.85
N THR A 546 11.37 -32.26 -25.23
CA THR A 546 12.76 -32.29 -24.81
C THR A 546 13.47 -33.46 -25.47
N ILE A 547 14.70 -33.24 -25.93
CA ILE A 547 15.54 -34.28 -26.51
C ILE A 547 16.75 -34.48 -25.58
N ALA A 548 17.01 -35.75 -25.23
CA ALA A 548 18.21 -36.14 -24.50
C ALA A 548 19.03 -37.11 -25.36
N VAL A 549 20.31 -36.82 -25.50
CA VAL A 549 21.26 -37.68 -26.25
C VAL A 549 22.37 -38.13 -25.30
N ALA A 550 22.58 -39.42 -25.26
CA ALA A 550 23.66 -40.02 -24.47
C ALA A 550 24.52 -40.95 -25.32
N CYS A 551 25.84 -40.92 -25.12
CA CYS A 551 26.79 -41.71 -25.86
C CYS A 551 27.74 -42.42 -24.89
N GLY A 552 27.83 -43.73 -24.98
CA GLY A 552 28.71 -44.57 -24.16
C GLY A 552 30.21 -44.33 -24.49
N LYS A 553 31.08 -44.57 -23.52
CA LYS A 553 32.52 -44.28 -23.59
C LYS A 553 33.23 -44.89 -24.80
N GLU A 554 32.88 -46.12 -25.18
CA GLU A 554 33.44 -46.77 -26.34
C GLU A 554 32.79 -46.37 -27.65
N ALA A 555 31.49 -45.96 -27.61
CA ALA A 555 30.81 -45.44 -28.78
C ALA A 555 31.35 -44.05 -29.21
N VAL A 556 31.79 -43.21 -28.27
CA VAL A 556 32.39 -41.91 -28.55
C VAL A 556 33.63 -42.04 -29.43
N LYS A 557 34.37 -43.12 -29.32
CA LYS A 557 35.58 -43.39 -30.16
C LYS A 557 35.20 -43.71 -31.60
N THR A 558 34.00 -44.16 -31.84
CA THR A 558 33.53 -44.66 -33.16
C THR A 558 32.56 -43.66 -33.83
N VAL A 559 31.90 -42.81 -33.06
CA VAL A 559 30.95 -41.81 -33.53
C VAL A 559 31.47 -40.43 -33.19
N SER A 560 31.54 -39.51 -34.18
CA SER A 560 31.98 -38.13 -33.97
C SER A 560 30.95 -37.38 -33.14
N TYR A 561 31.16 -37.23 -31.82
CA TYR A 561 30.32 -36.55 -30.87
C TYR A 561 30.12 -35.06 -31.21
N THR A 562 31.08 -34.44 -31.86
CA THR A 562 31.06 -33.03 -32.28
C THR A 562 29.94 -32.72 -33.27
N HIS A 563 29.52 -33.67 -34.11
CA HIS A 563 28.39 -33.46 -35.04
C HIS A 563 27.03 -33.51 -34.39
N LEU A 564 26.84 -34.22 -33.27
CA LEU A 564 25.60 -34.25 -32.51
C LEU A 564 25.38 -32.99 -31.68
N ARG A 565 26.45 -32.36 -31.22
CA ARG A 565 26.39 -31.11 -30.45
C ARG A 565 26.17 -29.87 -31.31
N ALA A 566 26.47 -29.92 -32.59
CA ALA A 566 26.33 -28.79 -33.53
C ALA A 566 24.85 -28.52 -33.93
N HIS A 567 23.90 -29.38 -33.53
CA HIS A 567 22.46 -29.22 -33.77
C HIS A 567 21.63 -28.90 -32.52
N GLU A 568 22.28 -28.51 -31.40
CA GLU A 568 21.56 -27.86 -30.29
C GLU A 568 21.18 -26.43 -30.69
N THR A 569 20.15 -26.28 -31.51
CA THR A 569 19.45 -25.01 -31.69
C THR A 569 18.56 -24.81 -30.47
N ARG A 570 18.98 -23.91 -29.59
CA ARG A 570 18.16 -23.32 -28.56
C ARG A 570 17.06 -22.50 -29.24
N HIS A 571 15.85 -23.01 -29.30
CA HIS A 571 14.67 -22.22 -29.55
C HIS A 571 13.96 -22.06 -28.20
N ASP A 572 14.24 -20.92 -27.55
CA ASP A 572 13.33 -20.35 -26.56
C ASP A 572 12.19 -19.71 -27.36
N LEU A 573 11.03 -20.32 -27.35
CA LEU A 573 9.75 -19.73 -27.74
C LEU A 573 8.92 -19.49 -26.48
#